data_0de3b05e10047cf1c979d2c194e3124f
#
_entry.id   0de3b05e10047cf1c979d2c194e3124f
#
_cell.length_a   1.000
_cell.length_b   1.000
_cell.length_c   1.000
_cell.angle_alpha   90.00
_cell.angle_beta   90.00
_cell.angle_gamma   90.00
#
_symmetry.space_group_name_H-M   'P 1'
#
loop_
_entity.id
_entity.type
_entity.pdbx_description
1 polymer ?
#
loop_
_entity_poly.entity_id
_entity_poly.type
_entity_poly.pdbx_seq_one_letter_code
_entity_poly.pdbx_strand_id
1 'polypeptide(L)'
;MKWSKRLFYGEKASKKKFKLIKSVNKRSLTPFLYIIALIDGELCIISQVIFNAIYYKKRNLFKNFFKREQYNILILGLAISIYEANELIRDMVDEVYKNTSSFDYQKYFERE
;
A
#
# COMPACT_ATOMS: atom_id res chain seq x y z
N MET A 1 -10.50 -3.04 -1.99
CA MET A 1 -9.39 -2.41 -1.26
C MET A 1 -9.72 -2.32 0.21
N LYS A 2 -8.79 -2.68 1.03
CA LYS A 2 -8.92 -2.56 2.48
C LYS A 2 -7.75 -1.77 3.03
N TRP A 3 -7.98 -1.12 4.15
CA TRP A 3 -6.91 -0.45 4.90
C TRP A 3 -6.62 -1.28 6.14
N SER A 4 -5.36 -1.50 6.43
CA SER A 4 -4.97 -2.16 7.67
C SER A 4 -5.43 -1.33 8.86
N LYS A 5 -5.82 -1.98 9.94
CA LYS A 5 -6.20 -1.26 11.17
C LYS A 5 -5.05 -0.47 11.74
N ARG A 6 -3.84 -0.98 11.59
CA ARG A 6 -2.64 -0.29 12.02
C ARG A 6 -1.84 0.08 10.77
N LEU A 7 -1.77 1.36 10.47
CA LEU A 7 -1.03 1.85 9.32
C LEU A 7 0.37 2.29 9.74
N PHE A 8 1.33 1.95 8.90
CA PHE A 8 2.69 2.42 9.05
C PHE A 8 2.88 3.72 8.27
N TYR A 9 3.65 4.64 8.81
CA TYR A 9 3.92 5.90 8.14
C TYR A 9 5.41 6.17 8.18
N GLY A 10 5.96 6.65 7.07
CA GLY A 10 7.29 7.22 7.10
C GLY A 10 7.30 8.46 7.99
N GLU A 11 8.48 8.85 8.43
CA GLU A 11 8.62 9.98 9.34
C GLU A 11 7.98 11.25 8.80
N LYS A 12 8.22 11.57 7.53
CA LYS A 12 7.64 12.76 6.91
C LYS A 12 6.17 12.57 6.58
N ALA A 13 5.79 11.36 6.20
CA ALA A 13 4.40 11.06 5.87
C ALA A 13 3.50 11.16 7.10
N SER A 14 3.99 10.81 8.27
CA SER A 14 3.19 10.84 9.50
C SER A 14 2.68 12.24 9.83
N LYS A 15 3.40 13.26 9.40
CA LYS A 15 2.99 14.65 9.62
C LYS A 15 1.81 15.08 8.77
N LYS A 16 1.51 14.31 7.73
CA LYS A 16 0.45 14.62 6.76
C LYS A 16 -0.52 13.46 6.60
N LYS A 17 -0.59 12.56 7.56
CA LYS A 17 -1.29 11.28 7.38
C LYS A 17 -2.74 11.41 6.92
N PHE A 18 -3.50 12.32 7.49
CA PHE A 18 -4.91 12.49 7.10
C PHE A 18 -5.05 13.00 5.67
N LYS A 19 -4.17 13.92 5.30
CA LYS A 19 -4.15 14.45 3.94
C LYS A 19 -3.79 13.37 2.93
N LEU A 20 -2.84 12.52 3.27
CA LEU A 20 -2.41 11.43 2.39
C LEU A 20 -3.49 10.36 2.24
N ILE A 21 -4.14 9.98 3.33
CA ILE A 21 -5.25 9.03 3.28
C ILE A 21 -6.38 9.57 2.39
N LYS A 22 -6.70 10.84 2.57
CA LYS A 22 -7.73 11.51 1.76
C LYS A 22 -7.34 11.51 0.28
N SER A 23 -6.08 11.77 -0.02
CA SER A 23 -5.57 11.76 -1.39
C SER A 23 -5.78 10.40 -2.05
N VAL A 24 -5.43 9.33 -1.35
CA VAL A 24 -5.61 7.98 -1.86
C VAL A 24 -7.09 7.68 -2.11
N ASN A 25 -7.94 8.00 -1.15
CA ASN A 25 -9.38 7.73 -1.26
C ASN A 25 -10.06 8.52 -2.35
N LYS A 26 -9.60 9.72 -2.64
CA LYS A 26 -10.20 10.60 -3.65
C LYS A 26 -9.52 10.52 -5.01
N ARG A 27 -8.52 9.66 -5.16
CA ARG A 27 -7.75 9.51 -6.40
C ARG A 27 -6.99 10.77 -6.80
N SER A 28 -6.79 11.68 -5.88
CA SER A 28 -5.92 12.83 -6.10
C SER A 28 -4.48 12.34 -6.22
N LEU A 29 -3.65 13.10 -6.93
CA LEU A 29 -2.23 12.78 -6.98
C LEU A 29 -1.48 13.66 -5.99
N THR A 30 -0.76 13.01 -5.09
CA THR A 30 0.16 13.69 -4.19
C THR A 30 1.57 13.38 -4.67
N PRO A 31 2.38 14.40 -5.01
CA PRO A 31 3.74 14.16 -5.46
C PRO A 31 4.52 13.31 -4.48
N PHE A 32 5.25 12.34 -5.01
CA PHE A 32 6.15 11.47 -4.25
C PHE A 32 5.47 10.55 -3.23
N LEU A 33 4.14 10.39 -3.31
CA LEU A 33 3.44 9.46 -2.44
C LEU A 33 3.65 8.02 -2.91
N TYR A 34 4.13 7.18 -2.00
CA TYR A 34 4.26 5.74 -2.21
C TYR A 34 3.34 5.01 -1.26
N ILE A 35 2.70 3.98 -1.78
CA ILE A 35 1.77 3.15 -1.02
C ILE A 35 2.42 1.79 -0.80
N ILE A 36 2.46 1.35 0.45
CA ILE A 36 2.94 0.03 0.80
C ILE A 36 1.73 -0.84 1.02
N ALA A 37 1.63 -1.92 0.27
CA ALA A 37 0.44 -2.75 0.28
C ALA A 37 0.77 -4.21 0.07
N LEU A 38 -0.15 -5.05 0.53
CA LEU A 38 -0.20 -6.44 0.10
C LEU A 38 -1.13 -6.51 -1.10
N ILE A 39 -0.60 -6.95 -2.22
CA ILE A 39 -1.38 -7.17 -3.43
C ILE A 39 -1.38 -8.66 -3.69
N ASP A 40 -2.54 -9.29 -3.51
CA ASP A 40 -2.69 -10.74 -3.60
C ASP A 40 -1.67 -11.48 -2.71
N GLY A 41 -1.43 -10.93 -1.52
CA GLY A 41 -0.55 -11.53 -0.53
C GLY A 41 0.92 -11.15 -0.66
N GLU A 42 1.30 -10.42 -1.69
CA GLU A 42 2.68 -9.99 -1.91
C GLU A 42 2.91 -8.57 -1.43
N LEU A 43 3.98 -8.37 -0.68
CA LEU A 43 4.34 -7.07 -0.13
C LEU A 43 4.98 -6.21 -1.22
N CYS A 44 4.36 -5.08 -1.52
CA CYS A 44 4.76 -4.22 -2.63
C CYS A 44 4.86 -2.77 -2.21
N ILE A 45 5.76 -2.04 -2.89
CA ILE A 45 5.81 -0.59 -2.84
C ILE A 45 5.36 -0.10 -4.22
N ILE A 46 4.31 0.71 -4.26
CA ILE A 46 3.83 1.26 -5.53
C ILE A 46 3.63 2.75 -5.42
N SER A 47 3.92 3.47 -6.51
CA SER A 47 3.62 4.89 -6.54
C SER A 47 2.10 5.09 -6.63
N GLN A 48 1.64 6.25 -6.19
CA GLN A 48 0.22 6.54 -6.27
C GLN A 48 -0.30 6.52 -7.71
N VAL A 49 0.52 6.92 -8.67
CA VAL A 49 0.11 6.88 -10.08
C VAL A 49 -0.23 5.45 -10.50
N ILE A 50 0.65 4.51 -10.18
CA ILE A 50 0.43 3.11 -10.52
C ILE A 50 -0.74 2.53 -9.74
N PHE A 51 -0.85 2.89 -8.45
CA PHE A 51 -1.98 2.45 -7.63
C PHE A 51 -3.31 2.90 -8.23
N ASN A 52 -3.42 4.15 -8.64
CA ASN A 52 -4.64 4.67 -9.24
C ASN A 52 -4.95 3.95 -10.54
N ALA A 53 -3.94 3.62 -11.33
CA ALA A 53 -4.13 2.90 -12.59
C ALA A 53 -4.64 1.47 -12.35
N ILE A 54 -4.17 0.83 -11.28
CA ILE A 54 -4.57 -0.54 -10.95
C ILE A 54 -5.96 -0.56 -10.34
N TYR A 55 -6.18 0.25 -9.32
CA TYR A 55 -7.39 0.17 -8.51
C TYR A 55 -8.57 0.91 -9.12
N TYR A 56 -8.31 2.10 -9.69
CA TYR A 56 -9.37 2.95 -10.21
C TYR A 56 -9.47 2.91 -11.72
N LYS A 57 -9.18 1.78 -12.32
CA LYS A 57 -9.29 1.66 -13.78
C LYS A 57 -10.72 1.96 -14.23
N LYS A 58 -10.93 3.13 -14.76
CA LYS A 58 -12.26 3.57 -15.21
C LYS A 58 -12.44 3.49 -16.70
N ARG A 59 -11.35 3.41 -17.41
CA ARG A 59 -11.40 3.52 -18.85
C ARG A 59 -11.41 2.17 -19.53
N ASN A 60 -12.18 2.10 -20.59
CA ASN A 60 -12.28 0.89 -21.39
C ASN A 60 -10.94 0.47 -22.03
N LEU A 61 -9.99 1.40 -22.13
CA LEU A 61 -8.66 1.11 -22.65
C LEU A 61 -7.98 -0.05 -21.95
N PHE A 62 -8.14 -0.13 -20.63
CA PHE A 62 -7.50 -1.17 -19.82
C PHE A 62 -8.45 -2.31 -19.49
N LYS A 63 -9.69 -2.21 -19.90
CA LYS A 63 -10.71 -3.21 -19.58
C LYS A 63 -10.33 -4.61 -20.04
N ASN A 64 -9.76 -4.72 -21.24
CA ASN A 64 -9.38 -6.01 -21.78
C ASN A 64 -8.15 -6.61 -21.09
N PHE A 65 -7.28 -5.78 -20.56
CA PHE A 65 -6.09 -6.22 -19.85
C PHE A 65 -6.40 -6.65 -18.43
N PHE A 66 -7.32 -5.96 -17.77
CA PHE A 66 -7.57 -6.13 -16.34
C PHE A 66 -8.96 -6.65 -16.01
N LYS A 67 -9.73 -7.04 -17.01
CA LYS A 67 -11.14 -7.40 -16.80
C LYS A 67 -11.36 -8.57 -15.85
N ARG A 68 -10.38 -9.46 -15.73
CA ARG A 68 -10.46 -10.62 -14.84
C ARG A 68 -9.74 -10.41 -13.53
N GLU A 69 -9.07 -9.28 -13.41
CA GLU A 69 -8.20 -9.05 -12.28
C GLU A 69 -8.86 -8.12 -11.29
N GLN A 70 -9.35 -8.72 -10.23
CA GLN A 70 -9.74 -7.99 -9.05
C GLN A 70 -8.64 -8.22 -8.04
N TYR A 71 -7.76 -7.24 -7.93
CA TYR A 71 -6.65 -7.35 -7.00
C TYR A 71 -7.18 -7.26 -5.57
N ASN A 72 -6.71 -8.18 -4.74
CA ASN A 72 -6.96 -8.12 -3.31
C ASN A 72 -5.89 -7.23 -2.70
N ILE A 73 -6.26 -5.98 -2.41
CA ILE A 73 -5.32 -4.97 -1.94
C ILE A 73 -5.57 -4.63 -0.49
N LEU A 74 -4.55 -4.80 0.34
CA LEU A 74 -4.55 -4.37 1.74
C LEU A 74 -3.48 -3.31 1.90
N ILE A 75 -3.88 -2.08 2.17
CA ILE A 75 -2.95 -0.97 2.36
C ILE A 75 -2.36 -1.03 3.76
N LEU A 76 -1.04 -1.09 3.84
CA LEU A 76 -0.31 -1.22 5.09
C LEU A 76 0.38 0.05 5.53
N GLY A 77 0.75 0.91 4.59
CA GLY A 77 1.49 2.11 4.95
C GLY A 77 1.59 3.13 3.85
N LEU A 78 2.02 4.31 4.21
CA LEU A 78 2.19 5.43 3.31
C LEU A 78 3.54 6.09 3.56
N ALA A 79 4.20 6.48 2.48
CA ALA A 79 5.49 7.15 2.54
C ALA A 79 5.56 8.22 1.47
N ILE A 80 6.35 9.27 1.70
CA ILE A 80 6.48 10.35 0.74
C ILE A 80 7.87 10.39 0.08
N SER A 81 8.61 9.31 0.21
CA SER A 81 9.86 9.10 -0.53
C SER A 81 10.12 7.61 -0.63
N ILE A 82 10.92 7.23 -1.61
CA ILE A 82 11.30 5.82 -1.76
C ILE A 82 12.15 5.35 -0.57
N TYR A 83 12.91 6.25 0.04
CA TYR A 83 13.70 5.93 1.22
C TYR A 83 12.81 5.57 2.40
N GLU A 84 11.77 6.37 2.65
CA GLU A 84 10.81 6.06 3.70
C GLU A 84 10.10 4.74 3.43
N ALA A 85 9.71 4.52 2.18
CA ALA A 85 9.03 3.29 1.80
C ALA A 85 9.90 2.07 2.07
N ASN A 86 11.18 2.13 1.70
CA ASN A 86 12.10 1.03 1.93
C ASN A 86 12.34 0.79 3.42
N GLU A 87 12.43 1.83 4.22
CA GLU A 87 12.57 1.69 5.66
C GLU A 87 11.33 1.02 6.28
N LEU A 88 10.14 1.42 5.83
CA LEU A 88 8.92 0.82 6.33
C LEU A 88 8.84 -0.66 5.97
N ILE A 89 9.22 -1.02 4.75
CA ILE A 89 9.24 -2.43 4.34
C ILE A 89 10.18 -3.22 5.24
N ARG A 90 11.36 -2.71 5.50
CA ARG A 90 12.32 -3.37 6.36
C ARG A 90 11.75 -3.57 7.76
N ASP A 91 11.13 -2.54 8.31
CA ASP A 91 10.54 -2.63 9.64
C ASP A 91 9.40 -3.65 9.68
N MET A 92 8.57 -3.68 8.63
CA MET A 92 7.47 -4.64 8.53
C MET A 92 7.99 -6.08 8.45
N VAL A 93 8.99 -6.31 7.61
CA VAL A 93 9.59 -7.64 7.46
C VAL A 93 10.18 -8.11 8.78
N ASP A 94 10.92 -7.25 9.46
CA ASP A 94 11.49 -7.58 10.76
C ASP A 94 10.42 -7.89 11.79
N GLU A 95 9.36 -7.09 11.83
CA GLU A 95 8.29 -7.28 12.79
C GLU A 95 7.58 -8.61 12.57
N VAL A 96 7.24 -8.92 11.33
CA VAL A 96 6.54 -10.18 11.02
C VAL A 96 7.43 -11.38 11.35
N TYR A 97 8.69 -11.33 10.97
CA TYR A 97 9.60 -12.43 11.23
C TYR A 97 9.82 -12.64 12.72
N LYS A 98 10.03 -11.57 13.48
CA LYS A 98 10.23 -11.65 14.92
C LYS A 98 9.04 -12.24 15.66
N ASN A 99 7.84 -11.95 15.18
CA ASN A 99 6.62 -12.39 15.87
C ASN A 99 6.10 -13.74 15.40
N THR A 100 6.43 -14.17 14.17
CA THR A 100 5.86 -15.40 13.61
C THR A 100 6.90 -16.39 13.11
N SER A 101 8.15 -15.98 12.96
CA SER A 101 9.23 -16.75 12.33
C SER A 101 8.86 -17.18 10.91
N SER A 102 8.05 -16.39 10.23
CA SER A 102 7.55 -16.69 8.91
C SER A 102 7.45 -15.39 8.10
N PHE A 103 7.15 -15.51 6.82
CA PHE A 103 6.96 -14.36 5.94
C PHE A 103 5.54 -14.33 5.37
N ASP A 104 4.58 -14.88 6.08
CA ASP A 104 3.18 -14.83 5.69
C ASP A 104 2.60 -13.49 6.12
N TYR A 105 2.82 -12.46 5.30
CA TYR A 105 2.40 -11.11 5.60
C TYR A 105 0.87 -10.96 5.60
N GLN A 106 0.20 -11.65 4.69
CA GLN A 106 -1.25 -11.58 4.58
C GLN A 106 -1.91 -12.03 5.88
N LYS A 107 -1.49 -13.17 6.40
CA LYS A 107 -2.04 -13.70 7.64
C LYS A 107 -1.74 -12.80 8.82
N TYR A 108 -0.53 -12.27 8.88
CA TYR A 108 -0.11 -11.43 9.99
C TYR A 108 -0.91 -10.12 10.06
N PHE A 109 -0.98 -9.41 8.94
CA PHE A 109 -1.60 -8.08 8.93
C PHE A 109 -3.13 -8.12 8.90
N GLU A 110 -3.73 -9.17 8.40
CA GLU A 110 -5.18 -9.31 8.44
C GLU A 110 -5.72 -9.58 9.84
N ARG A 111 -4.91 -10.13 10.72
CA ARG A 111 -5.31 -10.42 12.09
C ARG A 111 -5.36 -9.20 13.01
N GLU A 112 -4.73 -8.14 12.63
CA GLU A 112 -4.67 -6.93 13.46
C GLU A 112 -5.91 -6.07 13.39
#